data_a748cb2143b9fb94faae56b6b1923ac9
#
_entry.id   a748cb2143b9fb94faae56b6b1923ac9
#
_cell.length_a   1.000
_cell.length_b   1.000
_cell.length_c   1.000
_cell.angle_alpha   90.00
_cell.angle_beta   90.00
_cell.angle_gamma   90.00
#
_symmetry.space_group_name_H-M   'P 1'
#
loop_
_entity.id
_entity.type
_entity.pdbx_description
1 polymer ?
#
loop_
_entity_poly.entity_id
_entity_poly.type
_entity_poly.pdbx_seq_one_letter_code
_entity_poly.pdbx_strand_id
1 'polypeptide(L)'
;MQAAEQTRRLSWLDVMKLLCILAVYCDHSNAGDHYQALFAYVNGAFFFCSGYTASRRASSFGQFARDKFTAIFWPYTTFAVLTLAVRACLTQVNAADYALRFLYGSRDYCCSITFWFLPCLFVMSLYYYGISRAIRSPGGALALCFAVSCAVKFLHEAPTLPWGVDMAARYLVYYALGDFLAHHGAALPKPARYAALGAGCTWAALTLLFAGGLPQRLLGRPLPLAGLYVQQFVTTLSLICLLYTTARALQNVALLAKLGRSTVIFCCCEEIAEIVPAFLWQSAGFAPLQPAGMAAVLYRLFTAVLVCVCIVIPVNRFFPWMVKYPGKAKNAA
;
A
#
# COMPACT_ATOMS: atom_id res chain seq x y z
N MET A 1 -11.10 -20.41 25.40
CA MET A 1 -10.76 -18.98 25.63
C MET A 1 -9.76 -18.41 24.62
N GLN A 2 -8.86 -19.15 24.00
CA GLN A 2 -7.87 -18.62 23.03
C GLN A 2 -8.45 -18.20 21.65
N ALA A 3 -9.61 -18.71 21.23
CA ALA A 3 -10.20 -18.38 19.91
C ALA A 3 -10.91 -17.00 19.87
N ALA A 4 -11.28 -16.43 21.01
CA ALA A 4 -11.97 -15.14 21.10
C ALA A 4 -11.00 -13.93 21.08
N GLU A 5 -9.73 -14.15 21.34
CA GLU A 5 -8.70 -13.09 21.41
C GLU A 5 -8.17 -12.66 20.02
N GLN A 6 -8.37 -13.48 19.00
CA GLN A 6 -7.84 -13.23 17.64
C GLN A 6 -8.68 -12.25 16.80
N THR A 7 -9.77 -11.73 17.30
CA THR A 7 -10.65 -10.81 16.56
C THR A 7 -10.57 -9.35 17.03
N ARG A 8 -9.71 -9.02 18.00
CA ARG A 8 -9.56 -7.62 18.41
C ARG A 8 -8.83 -6.83 17.31
N ARG A 9 -9.60 -6.05 16.59
CA ARG A 9 -9.10 -5.19 15.52
C ARG A 9 -8.08 -4.19 16.08
N LEU A 10 -6.94 -4.09 15.44
CA LEU A 10 -5.84 -3.24 15.89
C LEU A 10 -6.02 -1.83 15.34
N SER A 11 -6.49 -0.88 16.19
CA SER A 11 -6.74 0.51 15.77
C SER A 11 -5.49 1.18 15.19
N TRP A 12 -4.30 0.93 15.76
CA TRP A 12 -3.06 1.49 15.23
C TRP A 12 -2.76 1.03 13.80
N LEU A 13 -3.13 -0.21 13.45
CA LEU A 13 -2.89 -0.72 12.10
C LEU A 13 -3.84 -0.08 11.07
N ASP A 14 -5.10 0.16 11.45
CA ASP A 14 -6.03 0.92 10.62
C ASP A 14 -5.53 2.36 10.42
N VAL A 15 -5.03 3.02 11.49
CA VAL A 15 -4.41 4.36 11.38
C VAL A 15 -3.15 4.31 10.48
N MET A 16 -2.29 3.32 10.64
CA MET A 16 -1.10 3.18 9.79
C MET A 16 -1.46 3.04 8.31
N LYS A 17 -2.49 2.25 7.98
CA LYS A 17 -3.00 2.15 6.60
C LYS A 17 -3.51 3.48 6.07
N LEU A 18 -4.19 4.27 6.90
CA LEU A 18 -4.63 5.62 6.53
C LEU A 18 -3.43 6.52 6.22
N LEU A 19 -2.42 6.53 7.08
CA LEU A 19 -1.21 7.32 6.85
C LEU A 19 -0.49 6.88 5.55
N CYS A 20 -0.44 5.57 5.29
CA CYS A 20 0.11 5.05 4.04
C CYS A 20 -0.66 5.58 2.82
N ILE A 21 -1.99 5.55 2.81
CA ILE A 21 -2.75 5.99 1.63
C ILE A 21 -2.65 7.50 1.41
N LEU A 22 -2.64 8.29 2.48
CA LEU A 22 -2.41 9.74 2.37
C LEU A 22 -1.00 10.03 1.82
N ALA A 23 0.01 9.25 2.23
CA ALA A 23 1.35 9.36 1.68
C ALA A 23 1.41 9.00 0.19
N VAL A 24 0.65 7.98 -0.26
CA VAL A 24 0.52 7.64 -1.70
C VAL A 24 -0.08 8.81 -2.49
N TYR A 25 -1.15 9.42 -2.00
CA TYR A 25 -1.76 10.59 -2.65
C TYR A 25 -0.74 11.73 -2.85
N CYS A 26 0.10 11.97 -1.84
CA CYS A 26 1.14 12.99 -1.94
C CYS A 26 2.32 12.55 -2.82
N ASP A 27 2.65 11.25 -2.88
CA ASP A 27 3.72 10.70 -3.72
C ASP A 27 3.42 10.86 -5.22
N HIS A 28 2.15 10.77 -5.61
CA HIS A 28 1.70 11.02 -6.98
C HIS A 28 1.57 12.52 -7.33
N SER A 29 2.21 13.39 -6.56
CA SER A 29 2.25 14.83 -6.79
C SER A 29 3.69 15.33 -6.90
N ASN A 30 3.86 16.54 -7.37
CA ASN A 30 5.17 17.21 -7.36
C ASN A 30 5.50 17.77 -5.97
N ALA A 31 5.56 16.89 -4.95
CA ALA A 31 5.80 17.26 -3.55
C ALA A 31 7.26 17.64 -3.24
N GLY A 32 8.19 17.41 -4.19
CA GLY A 32 9.62 17.74 -4.09
C GLY A 32 10.48 16.59 -3.59
N ASP A 33 11.79 16.72 -3.83
CA ASP A 33 12.78 15.65 -3.65
C ASP A 33 12.86 15.12 -2.21
N HIS A 34 12.75 16.00 -1.22
CA HIS A 34 12.78 15.62 0.19
C HIS A 34 11.63 14.68 0.56
N TYR A 35 10.43 14.95 0.06
CA TYR A 35 9.26 14.10 0.24
C TYR A 35 9.44 12.76 -0.48
N GLN A 36 9.78 12.82 -1.77
CA GLN A 36 9.98 11.66 -2.62
C GLN A 36 11.05 10.70 -2.08
N ALA A 37 12.13 11.23 -1.51
CA ALA A 37 13.22 10.44 -0.94
C ALA A 37 12.79 9.44 0.14
N LEU A 38 11.72 9.72 0.86
CA LEU A 38 11.19 8.84 1.90
C LEU A 38 9.88 8.15 1.48
N PHE A 39 8.92 8.90 0.98
CA PHE A 39 7.55 8.42 0.79
C PHE A 39 7.34 7.65 -0.51
N ALA A 40 8.25 7.73 -1.50
CA ALA A 40 8.25 6.85 -2.68
C ALA A 40 8.31 5.35 -2.31
N TYR A 41 8.71 5.02 -1.08
CA TYR A 41 8.79 3.64 -0.59
C TYR A 41 7.57 3.20 0.24
N VAL A 42 6.50 3.98 0.27
CA VAL A 42 5.30 3.73 1.10
C VAL A 42 4.58 2.42 0.76
N ASN A 43 4.69 1.92 -0.47
CA ASN A 43 4.13 0.63 -0.87
C ASN A 43 4.65 -0.53 0.01
N GLY A 44 5.94 -0.49 0.42
CA GLY A 44 6.50 -1.47 1.35
C GLY A 44 5.80 -1.46 2.72
N ALA A 45 5.43 -0.29 3.22
CA ALA A 45 4.67 -0.16 4.46
C ALA A 45 3.23 -0.70 4.34
N PHE A 46 2.59 -0.52 3.18
CA PHE A 46 1.28 -1.12 2.91
C PHE A 46 1.33 -2.65 2.89
N PHE A 47 2.34 -3.23 2.21
CA PHE A 47 2.51 -4.68 2.18
C PHE A 47 2.85 -5.24 3.56
N PHE A 48 3.62 -4.51 4.37
CA PHE A 48 3.85 -4.82 5.78
C PHE A 48 2.53 -4.89 6.57
N CYS A 49 1.66 -3.87 6.45
CA CYS A 49 0.35 -3.88 7.10
C CYS A 49 -0.51 -5.06 6.68
N SER A 50 -0.44 -5.44 5.40
CA SER A 50 -1.19 -6.57 4.85
C SER A 50 -0.67 -7.90 5.37
N GLY A 51 0.65 -8.05 5.48
CA GLY A 51 1.31 -9.20 6.09
C GLY A 51 1.02 -9.32 7.59
N TYR A 52 1.00 -8.20 8.31
CA TYR A 52 0.66 -8.18 9.75
C TYR A 52 -0.73 -8.74 10.06
N THR A 53 -1.67 -8.61 9.10
CA THR A 53 -3.02 -9.19 9.18
C THR A 53 -3.15 -10.53 8.46
N ALA A 54 -2.06 -11.12 8.01
CA ALA A 54 -2.11 -12.40 7.30
C ALA A 54 -2.72 -13.49 8.19
N SER A 55 -3.74 -14.17 7.66
CA SER A 55 -4.39 -15.25 8.38
C SER A 55 -3.61 -16.54 8.18
N ARG A 56 -3.12 -17.14 9.26
CA ARG A 56 -2.50 -18.48 9.28
C ARG A 56 -3.54 -19.61 9.45
N ARG A 57 -4.82 -19.34 9.15
CA ARG A 57 -5.85 -20.39 9.24
C ARG A 57 -5.47 -21.58 8.36
N ALA A 58 -5.71 -22.79 8.90
CA ALA A 58 -5.52 -24.04 8.18
C ALA A 58 -6.64 -24.21 7.14
N SER A 59 -6.51 -23.54 5.98
CA SER A 59 -7.38 -23.69 4.83
C SER A 59 -6.62 -24.38 3.69
N SER A 60 -7.36 -25.09 2.82
CA SER A 60 -6.75 -25.59 1.59
C SER A 60 -6.31 -24.40 0.71
N PHE A 61 -5.34 -24.63 -0.18
CA PHE A 61 -4.87 -23.60 -1.11
C PHE A 61 -6.02 -23.02 -1.94
N GLY A 62 -6.89 -23.87 -2.48
CA GLY A 62 -8.04 -23.44 -3.28
C GLY A 62 -9.00 -22.55 -2.51
N GLN A 63 -9.30 -22.90 -1.25
CA GLN A 63 -10.14 -22.07 -0.40
C GLN A 63 -9.47 -20.72 -0.08
N PHE A 64 -8.20 -20.73 0.28
CA PHE A 64 -7.43 -19.52 0.54
C PHE A 64 -7.39 -18.59 -0.67
N ALA A 65 -7.04 -19.13 -1.85
CA ALA A 65 -6.98 -18.38 -3.11
C ALA A 65 -8.36 -17.79 -3.47
N ARG A 66 -9.43 -18.57 -3.38
CA ARG A 66 -10.80 -18.08 -3.63
C ARG A 66 -11.21 -16.96 -2.69
N ASP A 67 -10.93 -17.12 -1.38
CA ASP A 67 -11.26 -16.11 -0.37
C ASP A 67 -10.50 -14.80 -0.60
N LYS A 68 -9.21 -14.90 -0.93
CA LYS A 68 -8.37 -13.73 -1.25
C LYS A 68 -8.78 -13.10 -2.57
N PHE A 69 -9.03 -13.91 -3.60
CA PHE A 69 -9.51 -13.42 -4.90
C PHE A 69 -10.79 -12.61 -4.72
N THR A 70 -11.80 -13.19 -4.07
CA THR A 70 -13.06 -12.50 -3.85
C THR A 70 -12.88 -11.20 -3.03
N ALA A 71 -12.05 -11.24 -1.99
CA ALA A 71 -11.86 -10.07 -1.13
C ALA A 71 -11.12 -8.91 -1.81
N ILE A 72 -10.28 -9.20 -2.81
CA ILE A 72 -9.44 -8.21 -3.50
C ILE A 72 -10.06 -7.81 -4.85
N PHE A 73 -10.44 -8.79 -5.67
CA PHE A 73 -10.93 -8.50 -7.02
C PHE A 73 -12.38 -8.00 -7.06
N TRP A 74 -13.17 -8.25 -6.02
CA TRP A 74 -14.51 -7.66 -5.97
C TRP A 74 -14.46 -6.12 -5.91
N PRO A 75 -13.79 -5.49 -4.92
CA PRO A 75 -13.65 -4.03 -4.93
C PRO A 75 -12.85 -3.53 -6.13
N TYR A 76 -11.79 -4.23 -6.57
CA TYR A 76 -11.04 -3.90 -7.77
C TYR A 76 -11.97 -3.72 -8.99
N THR A 77 -12.85 -4.69 -9.25
CA THR A 77 -13.79 -4.65 -10.39
C THR A 77 -14.84 -3.57 -10.22
N THR A 78 -15.46 -3.46 -9.05
CA THR A 78 -16.54 -2.48 -8.81
C THR A 78 -16.05 -1.04 -8.98
N PHE A 79 -14.86 -0.74 -8.47
CA PHE A 79 -14.27 0.59 -8.61
C PHE A 79 -13.67 0.83 -9.99
N ALA A 80 -13.17 -0.20 -10.70
CA ALA A 80 -12.76 -0.05 -12.09
C ALA A 80 -13.93 0.36 -12.99
N VAL A 81 -15.11 -0.27 -12.79
CA VAL A 81 -16.34 0.13 -13.50
C VAL A 81 -16.75 1.57 -13.16
N LEU A 82 -16.68 1.96 -11.89
CA LEU A 82 -16.97 3.33 -11.48
C LEU A 82 -15.99 4.33 -12.13
N THR A 83 -14.70 4.05 -12.12
CA THR A 83 -13.68 4.91 -12.73
C THR A 83 -13.87 5.01 -14.23
N LEU A 84 -14.20 3.90 -14.92
CA LEU A 84 -14.54 3.90 -16.34
C LEU A 84 -15.76 4.79 -16.63
N ALA A 85 -16.82 4.69 -15.83
CA ALA A 85 -18.02 5.50 -15.99
C ALA A 85 -17.71 7.00 -15.83
N VAL A 86 -16.93 7.37 -14.79
CA VAL A 86 -16.50 8.77 -14.58
C VAL A 86 -15.65 9.27 -15.75
N ARG A 87 -14.68 8.48 -16.22
CA ARG A 87 -13.86 8.84 -17.38
C ARG A 87 -14.70 9.02 -18.64
N ALA A 88 -15.63 8.10 -18.91
CA ALA A 88 -16.49 8.18 -20.08
C ALA A 88 -17.38 9.43 -20.08
N CYS A 89 -17.76 9.95 -18.90
CA CYS A 89 -18.51 11.19 -18.77
C CYS A 89 -17.66 12.46 -18.91
N LEU A 90 -16.39 12.41 -18.50
CA LEU A 90 -15.54 13.60 -18.38
C LEU A 90 -14.44 13.71 -19.45
N THR A 91 -14.03 12.56 -20.00
CA THR A 91 -12.90 12.46 -20.95
C THR A 91 -13.24 11.49 -22.07
N GLN A 92 -12.44 11.53 -23.14
CA GLN A 92 -12.51 10.49 -24.16
C GLN A 92 -11.75 9.26 -23.66
N VAL A 93 -12.43 8.10 -23.60
CA VAL A 93 -11.83 6.84 -23.17
C VAL A 93 -12.00 5.74 -24.21
N ASN A 94 -10.93 5.03 -24.52
CA ASN A 94 -11.00 3.80 -25.27
C ASN A 94 -11.34 2.65 -24.31
N ALA A 95 -12.58 2.17 -24.36
CA ALA A 95 -13.05 1.11 -23.46
C ALA A 95 -12.29 -0.23 -23.65
N ALA A 96 -11.83 -0.56 -24.86
CA ALA A 96 -11.08 -1.76 -25.14
C ALA A 96 -9.67 -1.68 -24.50
N ASP A 97 -8.96 -0.57 -24.65
CA ASP A 97 -7.66 -0.34 -23.99
C ASP A 97 -7.81 -0.33 -22.46
N TYR A 98 -8.86 0.31 -21.95
CA TYR A 98 -9.15 0.28 -20.51
C TYR A 98 -9.37 -1.14 -19.98
N ALA A 99 -10.12 -1.96 -20.71
CA ALA A 99 -10.36 -3.36 -20.35
C ALA A 99 -9.07 -4.19 -20.38
N LEU A 100 -8.20 -4.00 -21.38
CA LEU A 100 -6.89 -4.66 -21.44
C LEU A 100 -6.01 -4.27 -20.26
N ARG A 101 -5.96 -2.99 -19.91
CA ARG A 101 -5.22 -2.48 -18.73
C ARG A 101 -5.77 -3.03 -17.42
N PHE A 102 -7.10 -3.16 -17.31
CA PHE A 102 -7.76 -3.79 -16.17
C PHE A 102 -7.36 -5.27 -16.02
N LEU A 103 -7.37 -6.03 -17.12
CA LEU A 103 -7.01 -7.44 -17.10
C LEU A 103 -5.51 -7.66 -16.84
N TYR A 104 -4.66 -6.81 -17.40
CA TYR A 104 -3.21 -6.90 -17.23
C TYR A 104 -2.78 -6.51 -15.82
N GLY A 105 -3.27 -5.39 -15.29
CA GLY A 105 -3.14 -4.97 -13.90
C GLY A 105 -1.71 -4.84 -13.37
N SER A 106 -0.72 -4.50 -14.23
CA SER A 106 0.66 -4.26 -13.79
C SER A 106 0.86 -2.79 -13.41
N ARG A 107 2.00 -2.48 -12.77
CA ARG A 107 2.31 -1.11 -12.33
C ARG A 107 2.32 -0.11 -13.49
N ASP A 108 2.92 -0.48 -14.61
CA ASP A 108 3.11 0.43 -15.74
C ASP A 108 1.99 0.33 -16.78
N TYR A 109 1.16 -0.72 -16.69
CA TYR A 109 0.03 -0.95 -17.58
C TYR A 109 -1.20 -1.37 -16.78
N CYS A 110 -1.86 -0.38 -16.16
CA CYS A 110 -3.06 -0.55 -15.35
C CYS A 110 -4.12 0.47 -15.75
N CYS A 111 -5.38 0.17 -15.47
CA CYS A 111 -6.51 1.05 -15.79
C CYS A 111 -6.58 2.32 -14.93
N SER A 112 -5.92 2.34 -13.78
CA SER A 112 -5.77 3.50 -12.89
C SER A 112 -4.44 3.41 -12.14
N ILE A 113 -3.86 4.55 -11.79
CA ILE A 113 -2.50 4.67 -11.26
C ILE A 113 -2.23 3.81 -10.01
N THR A 114 -3.23 3.59 -9.16
CA THR A 114 -3.11 2.81 -7.91
C THR A 114 -3.65 1.39 -8.01
N PHE A 115 -4.37 1.04 -9.07
CA PHE A 115 -5.07 -0.25 -9.16
C PHE A 115 -4.14 -1.46 -9.23
N TRP A 116 -2.93 -1.31 -9.75
CA TRP A 116 -1.93 -2.39 -9.80
C TRP A 116 -1.64 -3.01 -8.42
N PHE A 117 -1.83 -2.24 -7.35
CA PHE A 117 -1.55 -2.69 -6.00
C PHE A 117 -2.43 -3.86 -5.57
N LEU A 118 -3.70 -3.89 -5.98
CA LEU A 118 -4.66 -4.93 -5.58
C LEU A 118 -4.34 -6.30 -6.18
N PRO A 119 -4.17 -6.46 -7.51
CA PRO A 119 -3.71 -7.72 -8.10
C PRO A 119 -2.35 -8.16 -7.56
N CYS A 120 -1.40 -7.22 -7.39
CA CYS A 120 -0.09 -7.48 -6.80
C CYS A 120 -0.22 -8.05 -5.37
N LEU A 121 -1.08 -7.47 -4.53
CA LEU A 121 -1.34 -7.97 -3.17
C LEU A 121 -1.94 -9.38 -3.18
N PHE A 122 -2.80 -9.70 -4.15
CA PHE A 122 -3.32 -11.05 -4.32
C PHE A 122 -2.19 -12.04 -4.61
N VAL A 123 -1.37 -11.78 -5.64
CA VAL A 123 -0.23 -12.63 -6.00
C VAL A 123 0.74 -12.79 -4.84
N MET A 124 1.09 -11.69 -4.16
CA MET A 124 1.96 -11.70 -2.98
C MET A 124 1.41 -12.60 -1.87
N SER A 125 0.09 -12.56 -1.63
CA SER A 125 -0.54 -13.42 -0.63
C SER A 125 -0.44 -14.91 -0.98
N LEU A 126 -0.49 -15.26 -2.27
CA LEU A 126 -0.29 -16.64 -2.74
C LEU A 126 1.18 -17.08 -2.59
N TYR A 127 2.14 -16.23 -2.95
CA TYR A 127 3.56 -16.51 -2.74
C TYR A 127 3.86 -16.80 -1.27
N TYR A 128 3.41 -15.90 -0.40
CA TYR A 128 3.63 -16.05 1.03
C TYR A 128 2.92 -17.29 1.62
N TYR A 129 1.71 -17.60 1.14
CA TYR A 129 1.01 -18.83 1.52
C TYR A 129 1.86 -20.07 1.19
N GLY A 130 2.39 -20.19 -0.03
CA GLY A 130 3.23 -21.29 -0.46
C GLY A 130 4.51 -21.39 0.38
N ILE A 131 5.24 -20.29 0.55
CA ILE A 131 6.48 -20.23 1.31
C ILE A 131 6.27 -20.61 2.78
N SER A 132 5.25 -20.04 3.43
CA SER A 132 4.96 -20.30 4.83
C SER A 132 4.50 -21.73 5.13
N ARG A 133 4.04 -22.46 4.10
CA ARG A 133 3.71 -23.89 4.19
C ARG A 133 4.90 -24.80 3.93
N ALA A 134 5.76 -24.40 3.00
CA ALA A 134 6.99 -25.15 2.67
C ALA A 134 8.04 -25.00 3.78
N ILE A 135 8.19 -23.82 4.36
CA ILE A 135 9.18 -23.52 5.39
C ILE A 135 8.47 -23.29 6.72
N ARG A 136 8.56 -24.28 7.61
CA ARG A 136 7.92 -24.22 8.94
C ARG A 136 8.56 -23.21 9.89
N SER A 137 9.85 -22.92 9.71
CA SER A 137 10.55 -21.91 10.51
C SER A 137 10.16 -20.51 10.07
N PRO A 138 9.59 -19.68 10.95
CA PRO A 138 9.18 -18.29 10.58
C PRO A 138 10.37 -17.44 10.16
N GLY A 139 11.52 -17.60 10.82
CA GLY A 139 12.76 -16.91 10.43
C GLY A 139 13.29 -17.39 9.07
N GLY A 140 13.19 -18.70 8.79
CA GLY A 140 13.56 -19.27 7.48
C GLY A 140 12.65 -18.78 6.36
N ALA A 141 11.33 -18.68 6.60
CA ALA A 141 10.39 -18.12 5.63
C ALA A 141 10.70 -16.65 5.35
N LEU A 142 10.98 -15.84 6.37
CA LEU A 142 11.39 -14.44 6.22
C LEU A 142 12.71 -14.32 5.43
N ALA A 143 13.71 -15.16 5.75
CA ALA A 143 15.00 -15.18 5.06
C ALA A 143 14.84 -15.53 3.57
N LEU A 144 14.01 -16.52 3.22
CA LEU A 144 13.72 -16.86 1.83
C LEU A 144 13.00 -15.70 1.12
N CYS A 145 12.00 -15.07 1.74
CA CYS A 145 11.32 -13.91 1.18
C CYS A 145 12.30 -12.75 0.94
N PHE A 146 13.25 -12.53 1.84
CA PHE A 146 14.31 -11.54 1.67
C PHE A 146 15.21 -11.89 0.48
N ALA A 147 15.67 -13.14 0.37
CA ALA A 147 16.49 -13.59 -0.75
C ALA A 147 15.78 -13.44 -2.09
N VAL A 148 14.50 -13.82 -2.18
CA VAL A 148 13.67 -13.63 -3.40
C VAL A 148 13.54 -12.15 -3.74
N SER A 149 13.25 -11.30 -2.76
CA SER A 149 13.12 -9.85 -2.99
C SER A 149 14.43 -9.22 -3.48
N CYS A 150 15.58 -9.65 -2.94
CA CYS A 150 16.88 -9.24 -3.44
C CYS A 150 17.15 -9.73 -4.86
N ALA A 151 16.92 -11.03 -5.14
CA ALA A 151 17.15 -11.60 -6.46
C ALA A 151 16.36 -10.87 -7.55
N VAL A 152 15.06 -10.63 -7.32
CA VAL A 152 14.21 -9.92 -8.29
C VAL A 152 14.63 -8.46 -8.50
N LYS A 153 15.16 -7.80 -7.47
CA LYS A 153 15.70 -6.43 -7.62
C LYS A 153 16.96 -6.38 -8.49
N PHE A 154 17.79 -7.43 -8.48
CA PHE A 154 18.95 -7.52 -9.36
C PHE A 154 18.59 -7.80 -10.82
N LEU A 155 17.40 -8.33 -11.10
CA LEU A 155 16.85 -8.48 -12.45
C LEU A 155 16.27 -7.14 -12.94
N HIS A 156 17.09 -6.11 -13.01
CA HIS A 156 16.70 -4.71 -13.16
C HIS A 156 15.87 -4.40 -14.43
N GLU A 157 15.99 -5.19 -15.46
CA GLU A 157 15.32 -5.02 -16.77
C GLU A 157 14.15 -6.01 -16.96
N ALA A 158 13.68 -6.64 -15.89
CA ALA A 158 12.53 -7.55 -16.02
C ALA A 158 11.28 -6.77 -16.48
N PRO A 159 10.58 -7.24 -17.52
CA PRO A 159 9.35 -6.63 -17.98
C PRO A 159 8.31 -6.64 -16.84
N THR A 160 7.46 -5.62 -16.80
CA THR A 160 6.35 -5.59 -15.86
C THR A 160 5.37 -6.72 -16.20
N LEU A 161 5.26 -7.66 -15.27
CA LEU A 161 4.43 -8.84 -15.46
C LEU A 161 2.96 -8.57 -15.10
N PRO A 162 2.01 -9.30 -15.75
CA PRO A 162 0.61 -9.18 -15.38
C PRO A 162 0.39 -9.36 -13.88
N TRP A 163 -0.58 -8.62 -13.34
CA TRP A 163 -0.96 -8.63 -11.92
C TRP A 163 0.21 -8.29 -10.97
N GLY A 164 1.25 -7.64 -11.47
CA GLY A 164 2.41 -7.26 -10.68
C GLY A 164 3.13 -8.45 -10.05
N VAL A 165 3.25 -9.57 -10.78
CA VAL A 165 3.96 -10.80 -10.34
C VAL A 165 5.38 -10.49 -9.90
N ASP A 166 6.11 -9.68 -10.67
CA ASP A 166 7.45 -9.18 -10.38
C ASP A 166 7.49 -8.27 -9.16
N MET A 167 6.52 -7.35 -9.07
CA MET A 167 6.41 -6.44 -7.93
C MET A 167 6.03 -7.17 -6.64
N ALA A 168 5.16 -8.19 -6.73
CA ALA A 168 4.81 -9.04 -5.59
C ALA A 168 6.05 -9.75 -5.03
N ALA A 169 6.93 -10.27 -5.87
CA ALA A 169 8.18 -10.88 -5.44
C ALA A 169 9.17 -9.84 -4.85
N ARG A 170 9.25 -8.65 -5.49
CA ARG A 170 10.12 -7.54 -5.05
C ARG A 170 9.78 -7.03 -3.64
N TYR A 171 8.50 -6.94 -3.30
CA TYR A 171 8.02 -6.44 -2.00
C TYR A 171 7.70 -7.54 -0.99
N LEU A 172 7.90 -8.82 -1.33
CA LEU A 172 7.53 -9.96 -0.52
C LEU A 172 8.14 -9.96 0.90
N VAL A 173 9.34 -9.45 1.04
CA VAL A 173 10.05 -9.33 2.32
C VAL A 173 9.26 -8.49 3.34
N TYR A 174 8.60 -7.40 2.90
CA TYR A 174 7.84 -6.53 3.81
C TYR A 174 6.56 -7.20 4.28
N TYR A 175 5.90 -7.95 3.41
CA TYR A 175 4.75 -8.77 3.78
C TYR A 175 5.15 -9.84 4.81
N ALA A 176 6.24 -10.59 4.55
CA ALA A 176 6.76 -11.58 5.45
C ALA A 176 7.19 -11.00 6.81
N LEU A 177 7.81 -9.82 6.80
CA LEU A 177 8.17 -9.08 8.01
C LEU A 177 6.95 -8.70 8.85
N GLY A 178 5.86 -8.27 8.18
CA GLY A 178 4.59 -7.97 8.85
C GLY A 178 4.04 -9.19 9.59
N ASP A 179 3.95 -10.34 8.92
CA ASP A 179 3.49 -11.59 9.54
C ASP A 179 4.45 -12.08 10.66
N PHE A 180 5.76 -11.98 10.42
CA PHE A 180 6.76 -12.34 11.43
C PHE A 180 6.58 -11.51 12.71
N LEU A 181 6.48 -10.19 12.60
CA LEU A 181 6.34 -9.32 13.76
C LEU A 181 4.98 -9.46 14.44
N ALA A 182 3.91 -9.78 13.71
CA ALA A 182 2.61 -10.06 14.29
C ALA A 182 2.62 -11.24 15.26
N HIS A 183 3.42 -12.27 14.96
CA HIS A 183 3.46 -13.50 15.74
C HIS A 183 4.64 -13.60 16.71
N HIS A 184 5.74 -12.93 16.41
CA HIS A 184 7.00 -13.05 17.16
C HIS A 184 7.51 -11.72 17.73
N GLY A 185 6.93 -10.60 17.34
CA GLY A 185 7.39 -9.27 17.78
C GLY A 185 7.32 -9.07 19.30
N ALA A 186 6.37 -9.72 19.99
CA ALA A 186 6.26 -9.65 21.44
C ALA A 186 7.44 -10.35 22.18
N ALA A 187 8.05 -11.33 21.54
CA ALA A 187 9.22 -12.07 22.11
C ALA A 187 10.51 -11.25 22.04
N LEU A 188 10.57 -10.19 21.22
CA LEU A 188 11.75 -9.34 21.14
C LEU A 188 11.91 -8.52 22.44
N PRO A 189 13.14 -8.41 22.98
CA PRO A 189 13.41 -7.59 24.17
C PRO A 189 12.94 -6.14 23.97
N LYS A 190 12.30 -5.56 24.98
CA LYS A 190 11.81 -4.17 24.92
C LYS A 190 12.90 -3.17 24.50
N PRO A 191 14.14 -3.20 25.08
CA PRO A 191 15.20 -2.27 24.66
C PRO A 191 15.53 -2.39 23.18
N ALA A 192 15.62 -3.61 22.63
CA ALA A 192 15.91 -3.82 21.20
C ALA A 192 14.82 -3.24 20.30
N ARG A 193 13.53 -3.39 20.70
CA ARG A 193 12.41 -2.78 19.94
C ARG A 193 12.48 -1.25 19.95
N TYR A 194 12.73 -0.63 21.11
CA TYR A 194 12.85 0.83 21.19
C TYR A 194 14.08 1.35 20.46
N ALA A 195 15.22 0.63 20.53
CA ALA A 195 16.41 1.00 19.77
C ALA A 195 16.17 0.93 18.25
N ALA A 196 15.53 -0.14 17.77
CA ALA A 196 15.18 -0.28 16.35
C ALA A 196 14.21 0.81 15.88
N LEU A 197 13.17 1.13 16.67
CA LEU A 197 12.25 2.21 16.33
C LEU A 197 12.95 3.58 16.33
N GLY A 198 13.78 3.86 17.34
CA GLY A 198 14.56 5.09 17.42
C GLY A 198 15.51 5.25 16.22
N ALA A 199 16.28 4.20 15.91
CA ALA A 199 17.18 4.21 14.75
C ALA A 199 16.42 4.40 13.43
N GLY A 200 15.27 3.71 13.26
CA GLY A 200 14.43 3.86 12.08
C GLY A 200 13.87 5.27 11.94
N CYS A 201 13.31 5.85 12.99
CA CYS A 201 12.81 7.23 12.96
C CYS A 201 13.94 8.24 12.69
N THR A 202 15.13 8.04 13.26
CA THR A 202 16.29 8.89 13.00
C THR A 202 16.73 8.81 11.53
N TRP A 203 16.79 7.60 10.95
CA TRP A 203 17.12 7.45 9.54
C TRP A 203 16.05 8.08 8.63
N ALA A 204 14.78 7.96 8.96
CA ALA A 204 13.70 8.62 8.21
C ALA A 204 13.86 10.15 8.24
N ALA A 205 14.16 10.73 9.40
CA ALA A 205 14.43 12.16 9.54
C ALA A 205 15.65 12.60 8.72
N LEU A 206 16.75 11.84 8.77
CA LEU A 206 17.95 12.11 7.96
C LEU A 206 17.65 11.97 6.45
N THR A 207 16.84 11.01 6.04
CA THR A 207 16.41 10.83 4.65
C THR A 207 15.63 12.05 4.16
N LEU A 208 14.70 12.56 4.95
CA LEU A 208 13.98 13.79 4.64
C LEU A 208 14.92 15.01 4.60
N LEU A 209 15.79 15.16 5.58
CA LEU A 209 16.69 16.32 5.68
C LEU A 209 17.66 16.41 4.49
N PHE A 210 18.20 15.28 4.05
CA PHE A 210 19.22 15.21 3.00
C PHE A 210 18.68 14.77 1.63
N ALA A 211 17.35 14.71 1.45
CA ALA A 211 16.69 14.21 0.24
C ALA A 211 17.23 12.83 -0.21
N GLY A 212 17.50 11.92 0.74
CA GLY A 212 18.05 10.60 0.47
C GLY A 212 19.54 10.58 0.11
N GLY A 213 20.20 11.72 -0.07
CA GLY A 213 21.57 11.81 -0.55
C GLY A 213 22.66 11.68 0.53
N LEU A 214 22.31 11.42 1.81
CA LEU A 214 23.29 11.33 2.90
C LEU A 214 24.39 10.26 2.66
N PRO A 215 24.09 9.01 2.25
CA PRO A 215 25.14 8.02 2.04
C PRO A 215 26.15 8.42 0.95
N GLN A 216 25.66 9.00 -0.16
CA GLN A 216 26.50 9.48 -1.26
C GLN A 216 27.40 10.65 -0.82
N ARG A 217 26.84 11.56 0.01
CA ARG A 217 27.61 12.68 0.57
C ARG A 217 28.72 12.21 1.51
N LEU A 218 28.42 11.23 2.38
CA LEU A 218 29.41 10.66 3.30
C LEU A 218 30.51 9.89 2.58
N LEU A 219 30.19 9.19 1.48
CA LEU A 219 31.14 8.41 0.70
C LEU A 219 31.90 9.23 -0.34
N GLY A 220 31.47 10.47 -0.62
CA GLY A 220 32.02 11.30 -1.69
C GLY A 220 31.88 10.75 -3.10
N ARG A 221 30.99 9.73 -3.28
CA ARG A 221 30.76 9.06 -4.58
C ARG A 221 29.35 8.49 -4.66
N PRO A 222 28.82 8.22 -5.88
CA PRO A 222 27.57 7.50 -6.06
C PRO A 222 27.64 6.11 -5.44
N LEU A 223 26.48 5.63 -4.94
CA LEU A 223 26.38 4.26 -4.44
C LEU A 223 26.37 3.26 -5.62
N PRO A 224 27.07 2.13 -5.49
CA PRO A 224 26.92 1.03 -6.42
C PRO A 224 25.49 0.46 -6.32
N LEU A 225 25.05 -0.32 -7.33
CA LEU A 225 23.69 -0.86 -7.40
C LEU A 225 23.27 -1.58 -6.11
N ALA A 226 24.14 -2.43 -5.56
CA ALA A 226 23.88 -3.11 -4.29
C ALA A 226 23.70 -2.12 -3.13
N GLY A 227 24.47 -1.04 -3.09
CA GLY A 227 24.33 0.03 -2.09
C GLY A 227 23.01 0.77 -2.21
N LEU A 228 22.53 1.04 -3.42
CA LEU A 228 21.19 1.62 -3.65
C LEU A 228 20.08 0.70 -3.14
N TYR A 229 20.19 -0.62 -3.33
CA TYR A 229 19.20 -1.57 -2.82
C TYR A 229 19.19 -1.63 -1.30
N VAL A 230 20.35 -1.63 -0.66
CA VAL A 230 20.45 -1.54 0.80
C VAL A 230 19.82 -0.24 1.30
N GLN A 231 20.13 0.88 0.67
CA GLN A 231 19.54 2.17 1.02
C GLN A 231 18.01 2.13 0.90
N GLN A 232 17.46 1.62 -0.20
CA GLN A 232 16.00 1.49 -0.39
C GLN A 232 15.37 0.61 0.69
N PHE A 233 16.00 -0.53 1.01
CA PHE A 233 15.50 -1.45 2.04
C PHE A 233 15.48 -0.78 3.41
N VAL A 234 16.59 -0.15 3.82
CA VAL A 234 16.71 0.58 5.10
C VAL A 234 15.71 1.74 5.15
N THR A 235 15.56 2.51 4.06
CA THR A 235 14.59 3.62 3.99
C THR A 235 13.15 3.12 4.13
N THR A 236 12.80 2.00 3.49
CA THR A 236 11.46 1.40 3.66
C THR A 236 11.22 0.95 5.11
N LEU A 237 12.20 0.29 5.75
CA LEU A 237 12.10 -0.09 7.16
C LEU A 237 11.94 1.14 8.07
N SER A 238 12.68 2.20 7.78
CA SER A 238 12.62 3.45 8.52
C SER A 238 11.26 4.13 8.40
N LEU A 239 10.69 4.12 7.21
CA LEU A 239 9.33 4.61 6.97
C LEU A 239 8.29 3.75 7.73
N ILE A 240 8.45 2.42 7.76
CA ILE A 240 7.60 1.53 8.56
C ILE A 240 7.69 1.91 10.05
N CYS A 241 8.90 2.16 10.58
CA CYS A 241 9.08 2.59 11.97
C CYS A 241 8.42 3.93 12.26
N LEU A 242 8.60 4.91 11.37
CA LEU A 242 7.97 6.24 11.49
C LEU A 242 6.44 6.14 11.48
N LEU A 243 5.88 5.45 10.48
CA LEU A 243 4.43 5.28 10.35
C LEU A 243 3.84 4.47 11.51
N TYR A 244 4.54 3.45 11.99
CA TYR A 244 4.13 2.68 13.16
C TYR A 244 4.11 3.53 14.44
N THR A 245 5.16 4.32 14.71
CA THR A 245 5.22 5.16 15.90
C THR A 245 4.13 6.23 15.87
N THR A 246 3.93 6.88 14.72
CA THR A 246 2.86 7.86 14.50
C THR A 246 1.47 7.23 14.67
N ALA A 247 1.25 6.05 14.08
CA ALA A 247 -0.02 5.34 14.20
C ALA A 247 -0.31 4.90 15.64
N ARG A 248 0.71 4.52 16.41
CA ARG A 248 0.58 4.19 17.85
C ARG A 248 0.22 5.42 18.68
N ALA A 249 0.79 6.58 18.37
CA ALA A 249 0.42 7.83 19.03
C ALA A 249 -1.02 8.24 18.73
N LEU A 250 -1.50 8.03 17.51
CA LEU A 250 -2.81 8.44 17.03
C LEU A 250 -3.90 7.37 17.16
N GLN A 251 -3.61 6.16 17.66
CA GLN A 251 -4.52 5.01 17.65
C GLN A 251 -5.84 5.22 18.41
N ASN A 252 -5.86 6.16 19.36
CA ASN A 252 -7.04 6.49 20.17
C ASN A 252 -7.99 7.47 19.46
N VAL A 253 -7.59 8.07 18.33
CA VAL A 253 -8.43 8.93 17.51
C VAL A 253 -9.37 8.05 16.66
N ALA A 254 -10.59 7.85 17.16
CA ALA A 254 -11.56 6.92 16.55
C ALA A 254 -11.87 7.23 15.08
N LEU A 255 -11.87 8.51 14.70
CA LEU A 255 -12.09 8.95 13.31
C LEU A 255 -10.99 8.39 12.37
N LEU A 256 -9.72 8.52 12.76
CA LEU A 256 -8.60 8.04 11.93
C LEU A 256 -8.64 6.51 11.75
N ALA A 257 -8.92 5.77 12.82
CA ALA A 257 -9.09 4.32 12.73
C ALA A 257 -10.30 3.93 11.86
N LYS A 258 -11.40 4.70 11.93
CA LYS A 258 -12.58 4.49 11.06
C LYS A 258 -12.26 4.73 9.59
N LEU A 259 -11.56 5.81 9.25
CA LEU A 259 -11.13 6.11 7.90
C LEU A 259 -10.13 5.08 7.37
N GLY A 260 -9.19 4.62 8.21
CA GLY A 260 -8.22 3.59 7.86
C GLY A 260 -8.84 2.23 7.49
N ARG A 261 -10.08 1.98 7.89
CA ARG A 261 -10.84 0.80 7.45
C ARG A 261 -11.28 0.87 5.99
N SER A 262 -11.32 2.06 5.44
CA SER A 262 -11.79 2.35 4.09
C SER A 262 -10.65 2.60 3.10
N THR A 263 -9.41 2.22 3.43
CA THR A 263 -8.22 2.47 2.58
C THR A 263 -8.35 1.88 1.18
N VAL A 264 -9.08 0.78 1.01
CA VAL A 264 -9.36 0.22 -0.33
C VAL A 264 -10.15 1.20 -1.19
N ILE A 265 -11.15 1.91 -0.60
CA ILE A 265 -11.92 2.92 -1.33
C ILE A 265 -11.01 4.09 -1.73
N PHE A 266 -10.21 4.60 -0.78
CA PHE A 266 -9.24 5.66 -1.08
C PHE A 266 -8.29 5.24 -2.21
N CYS A 267 -7.72 4.04 -2.13
CA CYS A 267 -6.82 3.51 -3.15
C CYS A 267 -7.49 3.43 -4.52
N CYS A 268 -8.72 2.95 -4.60
CA CYS A 268 -9.44 2.81 -5.87
C CYS A 268 -9.99 4.13 -6.42
N CYS A 269 -10.10 5.17 -5.60
CA CYS A 269 -10.74 6.44 -6.01
C CYS A 269 -9.75 7.60 -6.15
N GLU A 270 -8.44 7.35 -6.03
CA GLU A 270 -7.43 8.40 -6.14
C GLU A 270 -7.49 9.13 -7.49
N GLU A 271 -7.61 8.38 -8.57
CA GLU A 271 -7.71 8.95 -9.91
C GLU A 271 -8.99 9.76 -10.09
N ILE A 272 -10.12 9.31 -9.55
CA ILE A 272 -11.38 10.09 -9.56
C ILE A 272 -11.19 11.41 -8.82
N ALA A 273 -10.45 11.38 -7.70
CA ALA A 273 -10.09 12.55 -6.91
C ALA A 273 -9.24 13.58 -7.68
N GLU A 274 -8.54 13.15 -8.70
CA GLU A 274 -7.72 14.00 -9.53
C GLU A 274 -8.51 14.55 -10.74
N ILE A 275 -9.20 13.66 -11.48
CA ILE A 275 -9.87 14.00 -12.73
C ILE A 275 -11.07 14.92 -12.49
N VAL A 276 -11.90 14.65 -11.47
CA VAL A 276 -13.14 15.39 -11.25
C VAL A 276 -12.86 16.87 -10.88
N PRO A 277 -12.01 17.18 -9.88
CA PRO A 277 -11.69 18.58 -9.58
C PRO A 277 -10.99 19.30 -10.74
N ALA A 278 -10.08 18.61 -11.45
CA ALA A 278 -9.39 19.19 -12.60
C ALA A 278 -10.36 19.53 -13.72
N PHE A 279 -11.31 18.64 -14.01
CA PHE A 279 -12.36 18.89 -15.01
C PHE A 279 -13.25 20.10 -14.63
N LEU A 280 -13.71 20.13 -13.38
CA LEU A 280 -14.55 21.25 -12.89
C LEU A 280 -13.81 22.58 -12.94
N TRP A 281 -12.53 22.59 -12.55
CA TRP A 281 -11.67 23.77 -12.58
C TRP A 281 -11.49 24.30 -14.00
N GLN A 282 -11.18 23.44 -14.95
CA GLN A 282 -11.00 23.81 -16.35
C GLN A 282 -12.32 24.24 -17.01
N SER A 283 -13.44 23.58 -16.69
CA SER A 283 -14.77 23.95 -17.17
C SER A 283 -15.24 25.33 -16.68
N ALA A 284 -14.69 25.76 -15.52
CA ALA A 284 -14.90 27.13 -15.02
C ALA A 284 -14.00 28.19 -15.68
N GLY A 285 -13.20 27.81 -16.68
CA GLY A 285 -12.34 28.71 -17.45
C GLY A 285 -10.97 28.99 -16.84
N PHE A 286 -10.56 28.23 -15.79
CA PHE A 286 -9.27 28.41 -15.18
C PHE A 286 -8.17 27.56 -15.86
N ALA A 287 -6.93 28.04 -15.84
CA ALA A 287 -5.78 27.29 -16.32
C ALA A 287 -5.53 26.03 -15.46
N PRO A 288 -4.97 24.95 -16.04
CA PRO A 288 -4.69 23.72 -15.31
C PRO A 288 -3.85 23.99 -14.05
N LEU A 289 -4.28 23.42 -12.92
CA LEU A 289 -3.54 23.49 -11.65
C LEU A 289 -2.29 22.61 -11.74
N GLN A 290 -1.13 23.20 -11.47
CA GLN A 290 0.16 22.50 -11.38
C GLN A 290 0.85 22.86 -10.05
N PRO A 291 0.28 22.47 -8.92
CA PRO A 291 0.88 22.77 -7.63
C PRO A 291 2.20 22.01 -7.46
N ALA A 292 3.18 22.65 -6.81
CA ALA A 292 4.48 22.07 -6.52
C ALA A 292 4.84 22.24 -5.03
N GLY A 293 5.73 21.39 -4.53
CA GLY A 293 6.19 21.43 -3.14
C GLY A 293 5.04 21.29 -2.13
N MET A 294 5.02 22.13 -1.12
CA MET A 294 3.99 22.10 -0.08
C MET A 294 2.57 22.34 -0.61
N ALA A 295 2.42 23.17 -1.63
CA ALA A 295 1.11 23.38 -2.26
C ALA A 295 0.57 22.11 -2.92
N ALA A 296 1.45 21.28 -3.51
CA ALA A 296 1.08 19.98 -4.04
C ALA A 296 0.60 19.03 -2.94
N VAL A 297 1.29 18.98 -1.80
CA VAL A 297 0.88 18.16 -0.64
C VAL A 297 -0.50 18.60 -0.14
N LEU A 298 -0.71 19.91 0.06
CA LEU A 298 -1.98 20.44 0.53
C LEU A 298 -3.12 20.16 -0.45
N TYR A 299 -2.89 20.31 -1.75
CA TYR A 299 -3.85 19.97 -2.79
C TYR A 299 -4.24 18.48 -2.73
N ARG A 300 -3.26 17.56 -2.60
CA ARG A 300 -3.55 16.12 -2.51
C ARG A 300 -4.27 15.74 -1.22
N LEU A 301 -3.95 16.35 -0.10
CA LEU A 301 -4.70 16.15 1.13
C LEU A 301 -6.14 16.66 1.02
N PHE A 302 -6.35 17.80 0.33
CA PHE A 302 -7.68 18.29 0.02
C PHE A 302 -8.47 17.31 -0.88
N THR A 303 -7.85 16.77 -1.93
CA THR A 303 -8.52 15.75 -2.78
C THR A 303 -8.84 14.48 -2.00
N ALA A 304 -7.99 14.06 -1.07
CA ALA A 304 -8.30 12.95 -0.16
C ALA A 304 -9.51 13.23 0.75
N VAL A 305 -9.66 14.47 1.22
CA VAL A 305 -10.87 14.89 1.99
C VAL A 305 -12.11 14.86 1.09
N LEU A 306 -12.01 15.31 -0.15
CA LEU A 306 -13.14 15.22 -1.12
C LEU A 306 -13.55 13.76 -1.35
N VAL A 307 -12.59 12.85 -1.56
CA VAL A 307 -12.88 11.39 -1.66
C VAL A 307 -13.55 10.88 -0.40
N CYS A 308 -13.08 11.32 0.77
CA CYS A 308 -13.68 10.92 2.04
C CYS A 308 -15.17 11.31 2.10
N VAL A 309 -15.49 12.57 1.81
CA VAL A 309 -16.85 13.11 1.92
C VAL A 309 -17.74 12.59 0.79
N CYS A 310 -17.27 12.64 -0.46
CA CYS A 310 -18.09 12.37 -1.63
C CYS A 310 -18.19 10.88 -2.00
N ILE A 311 -17.24 10.04 -1.55
CA ILE A 311 -17.20 8.63 -1.94
C ILE A 311 -17.16 7.71 -0.73
N VAL A 312 -16.19 7.87 0.20
CA VAL A 312 -16.00 6.92 1.33
C VAL A 312 -17.23 6.88 2.23
N ILE A 313 -17.77 8.04 2.60
CA ILE A 313 -18.97 8.12 3.45
C ILE A 313 -20.20 7.52 2.73
N PRO A 314 -20.56 7.94 1.49
CA PRO A 314 -21.67 7.36 0.74
C PRO A 314 -21.53 5.86 0.49
N VAL A 315 -20.36 5.39 0.06
CA VAL A 315 -20.13 3.95 -0.20
C VAL A 315 -20.32 3.13 1.07
N ASN A 316 -19.73 3.54 2.20
CA ASN A 316 -19.89 2.80 3.45
C ASN A 316 -21.33 2.82 3.97
N ARG A 317 -22.12 3.87 3.68
CA ARG A 317 -23.49 4.03 4.18
C ARG A 317 -24.55 3.40 3.26
N PHE A 318 -24.42 3.60 1.95
CA PHE A 318 -25.46 3.25 0.98
C PHE A 318 -25.07 2.10 0.04
N PHE A 319 -23.75 1.92 -0.21
CA PHE A 319 -23.25 0.95 -1.19
C PHE A 319 -22.17 0.01 -0.61
N PRO A 320 -22.35 -0.56 0.61
CA PRO A 320 -21.32 -1.40 1.25
C PRO A 320 -20.97 -2.64 0.42
N TRP A 321 -21.84 -3.06 -0.48
CA TRP A 321 -21.61 -4.16 -1.41
C TRP A 321 -20.47 -3.88 -2.41
N MET A 322 -20.14 -2.62 -2.70
CA MET A 322 -19.00 -2.29 -3.57
C MET A 322 -17.67 -2.77 -2.99
N VAL A 323 -17.55 -2.82 -1.66
CA VAL A 323 -16.33 -3.26 -0.97
C VAL A 323 -16.44 -4.70 -0.49
N LYS A 324 -17.63 -5.14 -0.09
CA LYS A 324 -17.85 -6.46 0.50
C LYS A 324 -18.70 -7.31 -0.45
N TYR A 325 -18.14 -8.43 -0.89
CA TYR A 325 -18.87 -9.37 -1.73
C TYR A 325 -20.15 -9.86 -1.02
N PRO A 326 -21.35 -9.71 -1.64
CA PRO A 326 -22.63 -10.05 -1.01
C PRO A 326 -22.77 -11.51 -0.62
N GLY A 327 -22.11 -12.44 -1.34
CA GLY A 327 -22.22 -13.88 -1.09
C GLY A 327 -21.59 -14.37 0.23
N LYS A 328 -20.75 -13.56 0.90
CA LYS A 328 -20.19 -13.93 2.22
C LYS A 328 -21.15 -13.75 3.40
N ALA A 329 -22.21 -12.97 3.25
CA ALA A 329 -23.20 -12.76 4.31
C ALA A 329 -24.11 -13.99 4.55
N LYS A 330 -24.30 -14.86 3.54
CA LYS A 330 -25.17 -16.03 3.62
C LYS A 330 -24.55 -17.25 4.33
N ASN A 331 -23.22 -17.29 4.49
CA ASN A 331 -22.51 -18.42 5.10
C ASN A 331 -22.09 -18.19 6.55
N ALA A 332 -22.53 -17.09 7.17
CA ALA A 332 -22.22 -16.73 8.55
C ALA A 332 -23.45 -16.71 9.48
N ALA A 333 -24.61 -17.20 8.99
CA ALA A 333 -25.84 -17.37 9.76
C ALA A 333 -26.04 -18.84 10.13
#